data_5942497ae138c6ba9135e975dfa8b944
#
_entry.id   5942497ae138c6ba9135e975dfa8b944
#
_cell.length_a   1.000
_cell.length_b   1.000
_cell.length_c   1.000
_cell.angle_alpha   90.00
_cell.angle_beta   90.00
_cell.angle_gamma   90.00
#
_symmetry.space_group_name_H-M   'P 1'
#
loop_
_entity.id
_entity.type
_entity.pdbx_description
1 polymer ?
#
loop_
_entity_poly.entity_id
_entity_poly.type
_entity_poly.pdbx_seq_one_letter_code
_entity_poly.pdbx_strand_id
1 'polypeptide(L)'
;MDWGIFSYVIIGLTSGIGAGFFGMGGGTIIVPVMLTLGYSFEHAIGISVMQMMFSSTFGSIINYKKKLLNISDGIYAGIGGLIGASFSGLILSVIDTKKLTILFLIITFYSFVKYAFNIKYSTNAAPPIKSQFYQRLILILTGIITGIFAISLGIGGGLLMVPILGYYLGYESKRVVPLGLFFVIFSSISGTISFQNHNVIDAQVLHTGIYIGVASILGVWLGIKLIQISSPKLHRMALLSVYGLSMLVTAYNLITS
;
A
#
# COMPACT_ATOMS: atom_id res chain seq x y z
N MET A 1 2.58 -7.80 24.84
CA MET A 1 1.81 -9.01 24.44
C MET A 1 2.64 -9.81 23.47
N ASP A 2 3.09 -11.00 23.86
CA ASP A 2 3.80 -11.89 22.93
C ASP A 2 2.78 -12.70 22.14
N TRP A 3 2.34 -12.11 21.03
CA TRP A 3 1.65 -12.90 20.02
C TRP A 3 2.69 -13.84 19.42
N GLY A 4 2.47 -15.15 19.57
CA GLY A 4 3.46 -16.14 19.16
C GLY A 4 3.86 -15.95 17.70
N ILE A 5 5.10 -16.32 17.35
CA ILE A 5 5.69 -16.24 16.00
C ILE A 5 4.73 -16.77 14.92
N PHE A 6 3.92 -17.76 15.26
CA PHE A 6 2.92 -18.33 14.35
C PHE A 6 1.88 -17.30 13.87
N SER A 7 1.40 -16.42 14.74
CA SER A 7 0.46 -15.35 14.36
C SER A 7 1.11 -14.37 13.39
N TYR A 8 2.37 -13.99 13.62
CA TYR A 8 3.10 -13.09 12.70
C TYR A 8 3.32 -13.72 11.32
N VAL A 9 3.56 -15.03 11.26
CA VAL A 9 3.68 -15.76 10.00
C VAL A 9 2.36 -15.73 9.22
N ILE A 10 1.23 -15.99 9.87
CA ILE A 10 -0.09 -15.93 9.21
C ILE A 10 -0.39 -14.52 8.71
N ILE A 11 -0.14 -13.49 9.53
CA ILE A 11 -0.35 -12.08 9.14
C ILE A 11 0.56 -11.71 7.98
N GLY A 12 1.82 -12.13 8.01
CA GLY A 12 2.77 -11.90 6.93
C GLY A 12 2.34 -12.56 5.62
N LEU A 13 1.94 -13.82 5.67
CA LEU A 13 1.44 -14.54 4.49
C LEU A 13 0.20 -13.86 3.89
N THR A 14 -0.79 -13.57 4.71
CA THR A 14 -2.06 -12.95 4.24
C THR A 14 -1.86 -11.54 3.70
N SER A 15 -1.08 -10.70 4.41
CA SER A 15 -0.75 -9.36 3.94
C SER A 15 0.15 -9.37 2.71
N GLY A 16 1.07 -10.34 2.61
CA GLY A 16 1.88 -10.56 1.43
C GLY A 16 1.05 -10.96 0.21
N ILE A 17 0.05 -11.85 0.37
CA ILE A 17 -0.89 -12.17 -0.71
C ILE A 17 -1.62 -10.91 -1.16
N GLY A 18 -2.12 -10.09 -0.22
CA GLY A 18 -2.74 -8.81 -0.53
C GLY A 18 -1.79 -7.85 -1.25
N ALA A 19 -0.52 -7.78 -0.83
CA ALA A 19 0.50 -6.98 -1.48
C ALA A 19 0.71 -7.37 -2.94
N GLY A 20 0.89 -8.66 -3.21
CA GLY A 20 1.13 -9.18 -4.56
C GLY A 20 -0.10 -9.11 -5.46
N PHE A 21 -1.28 -9.29 -4.90
CA PHE A 21 -2.54 -9.33 -5.64
C PHE A 21 -3.09 -7.95 -5.98
N PHE A 22 -2.96 -6.98 -5.05
CA PHE A 22 -3.51 -5.62 -5.21
C PHE A 22 -2.46 -4.55 -5.50
N GLY A 23 -1.17 -4.85 -5.33
CA GLY A 23 -0.09 -3.87 -5.50
C GLY A 23 -0.02 -2.80 -4.40
N MET A 24 -0.64 -3.07 -3.24
CA MET A 24 -0.77 -2.11 -2.13
C MET A 24 0.30 -2.27 -1.03
N GLY A 25 1.27 -3.18 -1.21
CA GLY A 25 2.28 -3.45 -0.18
C GLY A 25 1.77 -4.23 1.04
N GLY A 26 0.46 -4.46 1.19
CA GLY A 26 -0.15 -5.26 2.29
C GLY A 26 -0.67 -4.45 3.47
N GLY A 27 -0.41 -3.16 3.54
CA GLY A 27 -0.70 -2.32 4.70
C GLY A 27 -2.18 -2.17 5.05
N THR A 28 -3.06 -2.16 4.08
CA THR A 28 -4.53 -2.16 4.31
C THR A 28 -5.03 -3.37 5.09
N ILE A 29 -4.24 -4.44 5.15
CA ILE A 29 -4.53 -5.63 5.95
C ILE A 29 -3.84 -5.54 7.31
N ILE A 30 -2.57 -5.11 7.34
CA ILE A 30 -1.77 -5.10 8.57
C ILE A 30 -2.30 -4.09 9.58
N VAL A 31 -2.57 -2.85 9.17
CA VAL A 31 -2.97 -1.80 10.12
C VAL A 31 -4.21 -2.21 10.92
N PRO A 32 -5.35 -2.61 10.31
CA PRO A 32 -6.50 -3.06 11.07
C PRO A 32 -6.23 -4.28 11.95
N VAL A 33 -5.45 -5.25 11.47
CA VAL A 33 -5.13 -6.46 12.24
C VAL A 33 -4.26 -6.11 13.46
N MET A 34 -3.25 -5.25 13.31
CA MET A 34 -2.41 -4.82 14.43
C MET A 34 -3.21 -4.06 15.49
N LEU A 35 -4.17 -3.22 15.06
CA LEU A 35 -5.08 -2.54 15.99
C LEU A 35 -5.92 -3.53 16.80
N THR A 36 -6.46 -4.60 16.20
CA THR A 36 -7.19 -5.65 16.93
C THR A 36 -6.31 -6.44 17.89
N LEU A 37 -5.02 -6.51 17.60
CA LEU A 37 -4.04 -7.13 18.50
C LEU A 37 -3.58 -6.21 19.64
N GLY A 38 -4.11 -4.98 19.73
CA GLY A 38 -3.86 -4.03 20.80
C GLY A 38 -2.62 -3.14 20.58
N TYR A 39 -2.06 -3.11 19.35
CA TYR A 39 -1.00 -2.14 19.04
C TYR A 39 -1.59 -0.74 18.86
N SER A 40 -0.80 0.29 19.19
CA SER A 40 -1.17 1.67 18.86
C SER A 40 -1.22 1.86 17.33
N PHE A 41 -1.92 2.91 16.88
CA PHE A 41 -2.03 3.20 15.43
C PHE A 41 -0.65 3.48 14.82
N GLU A 42 0.21 4.21 15.53
CA GLU A 42 1.57 4.49 15.09
C GLU A 42 2.42 3.21 14.95
N HIS A 43 2.36 2.32 15.94
CA HIS A 43 3.06 1.03 15.86
C HIS A 43 2.51 0.16 14.72
N ALA A 44 1.20 0.13 14.54
CA ALA A 44 0.57 -0.61 13.43
C ALA A 44 1.05 -0.11 12.06
N ILE A 45 1.17 1.22 11.90
CA ILE A 45 1.73 1.83 10.68
C ILE A 45 3.22 1.48 10.53
N GLY A 46 4.02 1.61 11.58
CA GLY A 46 5.44 1.27 11.57
C GLY A 46 5.69 -0.18 11.13
N ILE A 47 4.97 -1.14 11.74
CA ILE A 47 5.01 -2.56 11.38
C ILE A 47 4.62 -2.77 9.90
N SER A 48 3.56 -2.08 9.46
CA SER A 48 3.09 -2.14 8.07
C SER A 48 4.16 -1.68 7.09
N VAL A 49 4.78 -0.53 7.34
CA VAL A 49 5.82 0.04 6.45
C VAL A 49 7.06 -0.86 6.42
N MET A 50 7.45 -1.44 7.57
CA MET A 50 8.52 -2.43 7.62
C MET A 50 8.21 -3.66 6.75
N GLN A 51 7.01 -4.24 6.88
CA GLN A 51 6.58 -5.36 6.04
C GLN A 51 6.57 -4.99 4.55
N MET A 52 6.13 -3.78 4.21
CA MET A 52 6.09 -3.29 2.82
C MET A 52 7.48 -3.28 2.17
N MET A 53 8.56 -3.01 2.90
CA MET A 53 9.92 -3.09 2.35
C MET A 53 10.22 -4.49 1.80
N PHE A 54 9.85 -5.54 2.53
CA PHE A 54 10.08 -6.92 2.11
C PHE A 54 9.18 -7.30 0.93
N SER A 55 7.86 -7.14 1.08
CA SER A 55 6.90 -7.53 0.05
C SER A 55 7.09 -6.77 -1.25
N SER A 56 7.37 -5.48 -1.20
CA SER A 56 7.56 -4.64 -2.38
C SER A 56 8.87 -4.96 -3.12
N THR A 57 9.96 -5.18 -2.39
CA THR A 57 11.24 -5.56 -2.98
C THR A 57 11.13 -6.89 -3.72
N PHE A 58 10.66 -7.93 -3.05
CA PHE A 58 10.53 -9.25 -3.68
C PHE A 58 9.44 -9.26 -4.77
N GLY A 59 8.32 -8.59 -4.55
CA GLY A 59 7.26 -8.47 -5.54
C GLY A 59 7.72 -7.75 -6.80
N SER A 60 8.53 -6.71 -6.67
CA SER A 60 9.09 -5.97 -7.81
C SER A 60 10.12 -6.80 -8.58
N ILE A 61 10.98 -7.56 -7.90
CA ILE A 61 11.91 -8.50 -8.55
C ILE A 61 11.13 -9.53 -9.38
N ILE A 62 10.07 -10.10 -8.83
CA ILE A 62 9.23 -11.08 -9.54
C ILE A 62 8.56 -10.43 -10.75
N ASN A 63 7.96 -9.25 -10.59
CA ASN A 63 7.29 -8.54 -11.68
C ASN A 63 8.28 -8.10 -12.77
N TYR A 64 9.49 -7.71 -12.41
CA TYR A 64 10.55 -7.40 -13.36
C TYR A 64 10.95 -8.62 -14.17
N LYS A 65 11.23 -9.76 -13.51
CA LYS A 65 11.57 -11.02 -14.20
C LYS A 65 10.45 -11.50 -15.13
N LYS A 66 9.20 -11.23 -14.79
CA LYS A 66 8.03 -11.54 -15.63
C LYS A 66 7.73 -10.50 -16.70
N LYS A 67 8.53 -9.45 -16.84
CA LYS A 67 8.34 -8.33 -17.80
C LYS A 67 6.99 -7.61 -17.64
N LEU A 68 6.45 -7.60 -16.43
CA LEU A 68 5.19 -6.92 -16.09
C LEU A 68 5.41 -5.48 -15.61
N LEU A 69 6.64 -5.15 -15.20
CA LEU A 69 7.03 -3.85 -14.65
C LEU A 69 7.67 -2.99 -15.74
N ASN A 70 7.11 -1.80 -15.97
CA ASN A 70 7.78 -0.74 -16.71
C ASN A 70 8.67 0.05 -15.74
N ILE A 71 9.99 -0.18 -15.81
CA ILE A 71 10.97 0.46 -14.92
C ILE A 71 10.97 1.98 -15.08
N SER A 72 10.85 2.50 -16.31
CA SER A 72 10.85 3.96 -16.53
C SER A 72 9.70 4.63 -15.77
N ASP A 73 8.47 4.12 -15.92
CA ASP A 73 7.31 4.63 -15.17
C ASP A 73 7.51 4.46 -13.66
N GLY A 74 8.10 3.33 -13.25
CA GLY A 74 8.40 3.00 -11.86
C GLY A 74 9.37 3.97 -11.21
N ILE A 75 10.43 4.37 -11.89
CA ILE A 75 11.41 5.33 -11.37
C ILE A 75 10.77 6.69 -11.12
N TYR A 76 9.97 7.22 -12.05
CA TYR A 76 9.31 8.51 -11.86
C TYR A 76 8.31 8.48 -10.69
N ALA A 77 7.50 7.43 -10.59
CA ALA A 77 6.61 7.24 -9.46
C ALA A 77 7.39 7.04 -8.14
N GLY A 78 8.50 6.29 -8.18
CA GLY A 78 9.37 6.05 -7.03
C GLY A 78 10.05 7.31 -6.49
N ILE A 79 10.57 8.18 -7.38
CA ILE A 79 11.11 9.49 -6.99
C ILE A 79 10.05 10.33 -6.27
N GLY A 80 8.83 10.38 -6.82
CA GLY A 80 7.72 11.03 -6.13
C GLY A 80 7.45 10.41 -4.76
N GLY A 81 7.48 9.07 -4.67
CA GLY A 81 7.32 8.32 -3.42
C GLY A 81 8.38 8.62 -2.37
N LEU A 82 9.64 8.72 -2.76
CA LEU A 82 10.73 9.15 -1.87
C LEU A 82 10.44 10.51 -1.25
N ILE A 83 10.09 11.49 -2.10
CA ILE A 83 9.81 12.87 -1.65
C ILE A 83 8.56 12.87 -0.75
N GLY A 84 7.46 12.25 -1.16
CA GLY A 84 6.23 12.26 -0.38
C GLY A 84 6.36 11.55 0.97
N ALA A 85 6.97 10.37 0.99
CA ALA A 85 7.12 9.57 2.20
C ALA A 85 8.11 10.17 3.22
N SER A 86 9.02 11.05 2.79
CA SER A 86 9.93 11.72 3.73
C SER A 86 9.22 12.59 4.77
N PHE A 87 7.98 13.03 4.48
CA PHE A 87 7.15 13.80 5.41
C PHE A 87 6.32 12.94 6.37
N SER A 88 6.30 11.61 6.19
CA SER A 88 5.39 10.72 6.92
C SER A 88 5.64 10.71 8.43
N GLY A 89 6.89 10.69 8.88
CA GLY A 89 7.22 10.75 10.32
C GLY A 89 6.82 12.08 10.96
N LEU A 90 7.04 13.20 10.26
CA LEU A 90 6.58 14.51 10.71
C LEU A 90 5.05 14.55 10.84
N ILE A 91 4.33 13.97 9.89
CA ILE A 91 2.86 13.90 9.93
C ILE A 91 2.40 13.11 11.17
N LEU A 92 3.02 11.96 11.46
CA LEU A 92 2.69 11.16 12.63
C LEU A 92 3.04 11.88 13.94
N SER A 93 4.09 12.68 13.98
CA SER A 93 4.49 13.40 15.20
C SER A 93 3.65 14.64 15.51
N VAL A 94 3.00 15.23 14.49
CA VAL A 94 2.24 16.50 14.65
C VAL A 94 0.73 16.26 14.67
N ILE A 95 0.23 15.24 13.97
CA ILE A 95 -1.20 14.97 13.85
C ILE A 95 -1.62 13.90 14.86
N ASP A 96 -2.63 14.22 15.64
CA ASP A 96 -3.23 13.32 16.62
C ASP A 96 -3.71 11.99 15.99
N THR A 97 -3.47 10.89 16.69
CA THR A 97 -3.79 9.51 16.25
C THR A 97 -5.25 9.35 15.83
N LYS A 98 -6.22 9.96 16.53
CA LYS A 98 -7.63 9.88 16.16
C LYS A 98 -7.89 10.55 14.81
N LYS A 99 -7.27 11.70 14.56
CA LYS A 99 -7.39 12.41 13.27
C LYS A 99 -6.79 11.59 12.13
N LEU A 100 -5.65 10.93 12.36
CA LEU A 100 -5.03 10.04 11.38
C LEU A 100 -5.92 8.82 11.09
N THR A 101 -6.51 8.22 12.12
CA THR A 101 -7.43 7.08 11.96
C THR A 101 -8.69 7.50 11.18
N ILE A 102 -9.24 8.67 11.44
CA ILE A 102 -10.37 9.23 10.67
C ILE A 102 -9.95 9.48 9.22
N LEU A 103 -8.77 10.04 8.98
CA LEU A 103 -8.25 10.27 7.64
C LEU A 103 -8.05 8.95 6.87
N PHE A 104 -7.55 7.91 7.55
CA PHE A 104 -7.47 6.55 6.99
C PHE A 104 -8.86 6.05 6.54
N LEU A 105 -9.88 6.19 7.40
CA LEU A 105 -11.25 5.80 7.07
C LEU A 105 -11.81 6.58 5.88
N ILE A 106 -11.61 7.90 5.83
CA ILE A 106 -12.06 8.75 4.72
C ILE A 106 -11.42 8.32 3.40
N ILE A 107 -10.11 8.14 3.38
CA ILE A 107 -9.37 7.74 2.16
C ILE A 107 -9.78 6.34 1.71
N THR A 108 -9.91 5.40 2.65
CA THR A 108 -10.33 4.03 2.34
C THR A 108 -11.76 3.99 1.83
N PHE A 109 -12.67 4.76 2.46
CA PHE A 109 -14.06 4.91 2.02
C PHE A 109 -14.16 5.54 0.62
N TYR A 110 -13.43 6.63 0.39
CA TYR A 110 -13.39 7.27 -0.93
C TYR A 110 -12.91 6.29 -2.00
N SER A 111 -11.85 5.55 -1.72
CA SER A 111 -11.32 4.53 -2.63
C SER A 111 -12.30 3.40 -2.86
N PHE A 112 -12.98 2.93 -1.79
CA PHE A 112 -14.05 1.93 -1.89
C PHE A 112 -15.17 2.40 -2.82
N VAL A 113 -15.71 3.60 -2.59
CA VAL A 113 -16.78 4.19 -3.41
C VAL A 113 -16.34 4.35 -4.86
N LYS A 114 -15.17 4.92 -5.09
CA LYS A 114 -14.59 5.05 -6.44
C LYS A 114 -14.51 3.70 -7.15
N TYR A 115 -14.03 2.68 -6.46
CA TYR A 115 -13.87 1.34 -7.04
C TYR A 115 -15.21 0.62 -7.22
N ALA A 116 -16.17 0.84 -6.31
CA ALA A 116 -17.51 0.25 -6.38
C ALA A 116 -18.36 0.80 -7.53
N PHE A 117 -18.26 2.11 -7.78
CA PHE A 117 -19.13 2.76 -8.77
C PHE A 117 -18.49 2.98 -10.15
N ASN A 118 -17.17 2.89 -10.27
CA ASN A 118 -16.48 3.09 -11.55
C ASN A 118 -16.36 1.79 -12.37
N ILE A 119 -17.45 1.42 -13.03
CA ILE A 119 -17.49 0.31 -14.00
C ILE A 119 -16.71 0.63 -15.30
N LYS A 120 -16.41 1.92 -15.55
CA LYS A 120 -15.87 2.41 -16.83
C LYS A 120 -14.35 2.36 -17.03
N TYR A 121 -13.56 1.93 -16.04
CA TYR A 121 -12.09 1.83 -16.25
C TYR A 121 -11.66 0.70 -17.20
N SER A 122 -12.58 -0.09 -17.72
CA SER A 122 -12.27 -1.26 -18.56
C SER A 122 -12.52 -1.07 -20.06
N THR A 123 -13.19 -0.01 -20.51
CA THR A 123 -13.69 0.03 -21.90
C THR A 123 -13.47 1.31 -22.68
N ASN A 124 -12.98 2.38 -22.08
CA ASN A 124 -12.69 3.60 -22.84
C ASN A 124 -11.18 3.69 -23.06
N ALA A 125 -10.78 3.73 -24.31
CA ALA A 125 -9.43 4.04 -24.71
C ALA A 125 -8.91 5.26 -23.91
N ALA A 126 -7.77 5.07 -23.25
CA ALA A 126 -7.11 6.16 -22.55
C ALA A 126 -6.99 7.37 -23.48
N PRO A 127 -7.17 8.59 -22.96
CA PRO A 127 -6.84 9.76 -23.76
C PRO A 127 -5.41 9.59 -24.28
N PRO A 128 -5.11 9.88 -25.55
CA PRO A 128 -3.77 9.72 -26.06
C PRO A 128 -2.81 10.50 -25.17
N ILE A 129 -1.76 9.84 -24.69
CA ILE A 129 -0.74 10.47 -23.85
C ILE A 129 -0.15 11.60 -24.64
N LYS A 130 -0.51 12.84 -24.32
CA LYS A 130 -0.20 14.03 -25.12
C LYS A 130 1.31 14.31 -25.22
N SER A 131 2.10 13.86 -24.23
CA SER A 131 3.56 14.04 -24.24
C SER A 131 4.21 13.15 -23.16
N GLN A 132 5.44 12.69 -23.41
CA GLN A 132 6.23 11.96 -22.41
C GLN A 132 6.49 12.80 -21.15
N PHE A 133 6.64 14.11 -21.31
CA PHE A 133 6.81 15.02 -20.17
C PHE A 133 5.57 15.03 -19.26
N TYR A 134 4.38 15.12 -19.84
CA TYR A 134 3.12 15.04 -19.10
C TYR A 134 2.98 13.73 -18.33
N GLN A 135 3.28 12.60 -18.97
CA GLN A 135 3.25 11.28 -18.32
C GLN A 135 4.19 11.23 -17.11
N ARG A 136 5.44 11.67 -17.27
CA ARG A 136 6.44 11.70 -16.19
C ARG A 136 6.00 12.60 -15.05
N LEU A 137 5.48 13.77 -15.36
CA LEU A 137 4.96 14.71 -14.34
C LEU A 137 3.82 14.09 -13.53
N ILE A 138 2.84 13.47 -14.19
CA ILE A 138 1.73 12.79 -13.50
C ILE A 138 2.25 11.65 -12.62
N LEU A 139 3.23 10.85 -13.07
CA LEU A 139 3.82 9.78 -12.27
C LEU A 139 4.51 10.32 -11.00
N ILE A 140 5.29 11.40 -11.11
CA ILE A 140 5.95 12.03 -9.97
C ILE A 140 4.92 12.60 -8.99
N LEU A 141 3.95 13.39 -9.48
CA LEU A 141 2.91 13.98 -8.63
C LEU A 141 2.05 12.91 -7.94
N THR A 142 1.68 11.85 -8.67
CA THR A 142 0.99 10.70 -8.09
C THR A 142 1.85 10.05 -7.01
N GLY A 143 3.15 9.89 -7.27
CA GLY A 143 4.10 9.36 -6.30
C GLY A 143 4.18 10.21 -5.04
N ILE A 144 4.27 11.54 -5.16
CA ILE A 144 4.32 12.46 -4.01
C ILE A 144 3.05 12.33 -3.18
N ILE A 145 1.88 12.50 -3.79
CA ILE A 145 0.58 12.44 -3.10
C ILE A 145 0.40 11.07 -2.43
N THR A 146 0.65 10.00 -3.19
CA THR A 146 0.52 8.64 -2.66
C THR A 146 1.54 8.37 -1.55
N GLY A 147 2.78 8.85 -1.70
CA GLY A 147 3.84 8.69 -0.69
C GLY A 147 3.48 9.35 0.64
N ILE A 148 2.97 10.59 0.59
CA ILE A 148 2.51 11.30 1.79
C ILE A 148 1.44 10.49 2.51
N PHE A 149 0.34 10.18 1.85
CA PHE A 149 -0.82 9.57 2.51
C PHE A 149 -0.63 8.06 2.75
N ALA A 150 -0.08 7.34 1.78
CA ALA A 150 0.02 5.88 1.89
C ALA A 150 0.98 5.44 2.99
N ILE A 151 2.09 6.12 3.16
CA ILE A 151 3.07 5.79 4.19
C ILE A 151 2.64 6.32 5.57
N SER A 152 2.16 7.57 5.65
CA SER A 152 1.66 8.12 6.94
C SER A 152 0.47 7.35 7.52
N LEU A 153 -0.28 6.64 6.69
CA LEU A 153 -1.42 5.84 7.11
C LEU A 153 -1.16 4.32 7.03
N GLY A 154 0.02 3.91 6.60
CA GLY A 154 0.37 2.51 6.45
C GLY A 154 -0.47 1.72 5.43
N ILE A 155 -1.11 2.40 4.46
CA ILE A 155 -2.05 1.76 3.53
C ILE A 155 -1.33 1.11 2.35
N GLY A 156 -0.18 1.65 1.96
CA GLY A 156 0.54 1.24 0.75
C GLY A 156 0.08 1.93 -0.54
N GLY A 157 0.89 1.81 -1.59
CA GLY A 157 0.76 2.65 -2.78
C GLY A 157 -0.44 2.39 -3.67
N GLY A 158 -0.83 1.14 -3.84
CA GLY A 158 -1.82 0.75 -4.86
C GLY A 158 -3.20 1.38 -4.69
N LEU A 159 -3.61 1.63 -3.43
CA LEU A 159 -4.92 2.18 -3.12
C LEU A 159 -5.18 3.54 -3.77
N LEU A 160 -4.19 4.43 -3.75
CA LEU A 160 -4.30 5.77 -4.35
C LEU A 160 -3.77 5.81 -5.79
N MET A 161 -2.74 5.04 -6.12
CA MET A 161 -2.16 5.05 -7.46
C MET A 161 -3.13 4.54 -8.52
N VAL A 162 -3.89 3.49 -8.22
CA VAL A 162 -4.82 2.89 -9.20
C VAL A 162 -5.85 3.90 -9.70
N PRO A 163 -6.63 4.61 -8.85
CA PRO A 163 -7.59 5.59 -9.33
C PRO A 163 -6.94 6.80 -10.00
N ILE A 164 -5.78 7.27 -9.53
CA ILE A 164 -5.12 8.45 -10.09
C ILE A 164 -4.55 8.13 -11.47
N LEU A 165 -3.74 7.08 -11.61
CA LEU A 165 -3.14 6.71 -12.89
C LEU A 165 -4.19 6.20 -13.89
N GLY A 166 -5.24 5.54 -13.40
CA GLY A 166 -6.37 5.15 -14.23
C GLY A 166 -7.08 6.36 -14.84
N TYR A 167 -7.31 7.42 -14.06
CA TYR A 167 -7.98 8.62 -14.52
C TYR A 167 -7.12 9.48 -15.47
N TYR A 168 -5.86 9.77 -15.10
CA TYR A 168 -5.02 10.70 -15.84
C TYR A 168 -4.24 10.07 -17.00
N LEU A 169 -3.83 8.80 -16.86
CA LEU A 169 -3.02 8.09 -17.84
C LEU A 169 -3.73 6.90 -18.50
N GLY A 170 -4.97 6.58 -18.06
CA GLY A 170 -5.73 5.45 -18.56
C GLY A 170 -5.08 4.09 -18.27
N TYR A 171 -4.27 3.99 -17.21
CA TYR A 171 -3.61 2.74 -16.87
C TYR A 171 -4.61 1.74 -16.28
N GLU A 172 -4.62 0.54 -16.81
CA GLU A 172 -5.41 -0.56 -16.24
C GLU A 172 -4.85 -0.98 -14.88
N SER A 173 -5.72 -1.44 -13.97
CA SER A 173 -5.32 -1.89 -12.63
C SER A 173 -4.19 -2.91 -12.65
N LYS A 174 -4.24 -3.88 -13.58
CA LYS A 174 -3.18 -4.89 -13.73
C LYS A 174 -1.81 -4.32 -14.10
N ARG A 175 -1.78 -3.17 -14.81
CA ARG A 175 -0.54 -2.43 -15.11
C ARG A 175 -0.06 -1.64 -13.90
N VAL A 176 -0.98 -1.11 -13.09
CA VAL A 176 -0.64 -0.29 -11.91
C VAL A 176 -0.12 -1.16 -10.76
N VAL A 177 -0.56 -2.43 -10.63
CA VAL A 177 -0.13 -3.32 -9.54
C VAL A 177 1.40 -3.51 -9.47
N PRO A 178 2.10 -3.89 -10.55
CA PRO A 178 3.56 -3.97 -10.55
C PRO A 178 4.24 -2.63 -10.29
N LEU A 179 3.68 -1.54 -10.82
CA LEU A 179 4.16 -0.18 -10.64
C LEU A 179 4.02 0.26 -9.18
N GLY A 180 2.88 -0.06 -8.55
CA GLY A 180 2.62 0.22 -7.15
C GLY A 180 3.60 -0.48 -6.21
N LEU A 181 3.89 -1.77 -6.43
CA LEU A 181 4.91 -2.48 -5.67
C LEU A 181 6.30 -1.83 -5.82
N PHE A 182 6.68 -1.45 -7.03
CA PHE A 182 7.97 -0.81 -7.28
C PHE A 182 8.06 0.57 -6.61
N PHE A 183 7.01 1.37 -6.70
CA PHE A 183 6.88 2.64 -5.96
C PHE A 183 7.03 2.44 -4.44
N VAL A 184 6.43 1.38 -3.89
CA VAL A 184 6.47 1.11 -2.44
C VAL A 184 7.89 0.82 -1.94
N ILE A 185 8.81 0.30 -2.77
CA ILE A 185 10.23 0.17 -2.38
C ILE A 185 10.79 1.52 -1.93
N PHE A 186 10.64 2.52 -2.79
CA PHE A 186 11.19 3.86 -2.54
C PHE A 186 10.49 4.55 -1.38
N SER A 187 9.17 4.50 -1.37
CA SER A 187 8.39 5.18 -0.34
C SER A 187 8.52 4.50 1.03
N SER A 188 8.62 3.17 1.12
CA SER A 188 8.82 2.48 2.40
C SER A 188 10.22 2.71 2.97
N ILE A 189 11.27 2.75 2.14
CA ILE A 189 12.61 3.11 2.60
C ILE A 189 12.62 4.53 3.15
N SER A 190 12.11 5.50 2.39
CA SER A 190 12.03 6.90 2.82
C SER A 190 11.15 7.06 4.08
N GLY A 191 10.01 6.37 4.12
CA GLY A 191 9.11 6.36 5.28
C GLY A 191 9.74 5.76 6.52
N THR A 192 10.47 4.64 6.38
CA THR A 192 11.19 4.02 7.51
C THR A 192 12.23 4.97 8.10
N ILE A 193 13.01 5.64 7.25
CA ILE A 193 13.99 6.65 7.70
C ILE A 193 13.26 7.81 8.41
N SER A 194 12.16 8.30 7.83
CA SER A 194 11.35 9.35 8.43
C SER A 194 10.77 8.93 9.78
N PHE A 195 10.26 7.71 9.91
CA PHE A 195 9.72 7.16 11.16
C PHE A 195 10.79 6.95 12.23
N GLN A 196 11.99 6.51 11.83
CA GLN A 196 13.12 6.38 12.74
C GLN A 196 13.53 7.73 13.33
N ASN A 197 13.58 8.78 12.51
CA ASN A 197 13.93 10.14 12.93
C ASN A 197 12.89 10.76 13.88
N HIS A 198 11.65 10.26 13.88
CA HIS A 198 10.55 10.73 14.73
C HIS A 198 10.15 9.74 15.82
N ASN A 199 10.99 8.74 16.11
CA ASN A 199 10.81 7.73 17.17
C ASN A 199 9.51 6.90 17.04
N VAL A 200 8.99 6.72 15.84
CA VAL A 200 7.83 5.84 15.56
C VAL A 200 8.25 4.37 15.54
N ILE A 201 9.50 4.09 15.13
CA ILE A 201 10.05 2.73 15.07
C ILE A 201 10.88 2.47 16.33
N ASP A 202 10.35 1.66 17.20
CA ASP A 202 11.04 1.11 18.37
C ASP A 202 11.49 -0.35 18.13
N ALA A 203 12.10 -0.98 19.14
CA ALA A 203 12.55 -2.36 19.06
C ALA A 203 11.39 -3.35 18.82
N GLN A 204 10.20 -3.07 19.35
CA GLN A 204 9.02 -3.91 19.18
C GLN A 204 8.49 -3.84 17.73
N VAL A 205 8.38 -2.64 17.18
CA VAL A 205 7.98 -2.42 15.78
C VAL A 205 8.97 -3.08 14.82
N LEU A 206 10.27 -2.93 15.07
CA LEU A 206 11.34 -3.53 14.27
C LEU A 206 11.24 -5.05 14.28
N HIS A 207 11.16 -5.66 15.45
CA HIS A 207 11.10 -7.11 15.61
C HIS A 207 9.84 -7.70 14.93
N THR A 208 8.67 -7.16 15.25
CA THR A 208 7.39 -7.61 14.68
C THR A 208 7.35 -7.39 13.17
N GLY A 209 7.81 -6.22 12.71
CA GLY A 209 7.85 -5.87 11.28
C GLY A 209 8.76 -6.78 10.46
N ILE A 210 9.90 -7.21 10.99
CA ILE A 210 10.80 -8.16 10.32
C ILE A 210 10.14 -9.54 10.20
N TYR A 211 9.55 -10.09 11.26
CA TYR A 211 8.89 -11.41 11.18
C TYR A 211 7.75 -11.42 10.17
N ILE A 212 6.87 -10.42 10.24
CA ILE A 212 5.77 -10.27 9.29
C ILE A 212 6.31 -10.03 7.86
N GLY A 213 7.37 -9.21 7.74
CA GLY A 213 8.03 -8.89 6.49
C GLY A 213 8.60 -10.12 5.78
N VAL A 214 9.39 -10.92 6.49
CA VAL A 214 9.96 -12.16 5.96
C VAL A 214 8.88 -13.15 5.54
N ALA A 215 7.86 -13.35 6.36
CA ALA A 215 6.74 -14.22 6.02
C ALA A 215 5.95 -13.72 4.80
N SER A 216 5.87 -12.40 4.60
CA SER A 216 5.16 -11.79 3.47
C SER A 216 5.82 -12.08 2.11
N ILE A 217 7.09 -12.45 2.06
CA ILE A 217 7.80 -12.81 0.82
C ILE A 217 7.10 -13.96 0.10
N LEU A 218 6.76 -15.01 0.85
CA LEU A 218 6.00 -16.15 0.28
C LEU A 218 4.59 -15.71 -0.13
N GLY A 219 3.96 -14.87 0.68
CA GLY A 219 2.63 -14.34 0.38
C GLY A 219 2.61 -13.52 -0.92
N VAL A 220 3.57 -12.62 -1.12
CA VAL A 220 3.61 -11.79 -2.32
C VAL A 220 3.80 -12.61 -3.60
N TRP A 221 4.61 -13.66 -3.54
CA TRP A 221 4.77 -14.58 -4.66
C TRP A 221 3.45 -15.28 -5.04
N LEU A 222 2.69 -15.74 -4.03
CA LEU A 222 1.35 -16.31 -4.24
C LEU A 222 0.38 -15.25 -4.80
N GLY A 223 0.37 -14.04 -4.26
CA GLY A 223 -0.50 -12.94 -4.71
C GLY A 223 -0.26 -12.57 -6.17
N ILE A 224 1.01 -12.49 -6.59
CA ILE A 224 1.37 -12.23 -8.00
C ILE A 224 0.95 -13.38 -8.94
N LYS A 225 0.95 -14.63 -8.49
CA LYS A 225 0.39 -15.73 -9.27
C LYS A 225 -1.12 -15.62 -9.37
N LEU A 226 -1.79 -15.32 -8.26
CA LEU A 226 -3.25 -15.22 -8.22
C LEU A 226 -3.79 -14.11 -9.13
N ILE A 227 -3.15 -12.92 -9.18
CA ILE A 227 -3.62 -11.86 -10.07
C ILE A 227 -3.53 -12.24 -11.56
N GLN A 228 -2.54 -13.06 -11.95
CA GLN A 228 -2.37 -13.47 -13.33
C GLN A 228 -3.52 -14.38 -13.83
N ILE A 229 -4.03 -15.24 -12.96
CA ILE A 229 -5.11 -16.17 -13.28
C ILE A 229 -6.50 -15.61 -12.94
N SER A 230 -6.57 -14.50 -12.19
CA SER A 230 -7.83 -13.90 -11.76
C SER A 230 -8.49 -13.09 -12.86
N SER A 231 -9.82 -13.19 -12.95
CA SER A 231 -10.62 -12.29 -13.78
C SER A 231 -10.63 -10.87 -13.19
N PRO A 232 -10.78 -9.83 -14.02
CA PRO A 232 -10.91 -8.45 -13.52
C PRO A 232 -12.07 -8.27 -12.53
N LYS A 233 -13.16 -9.02 -12.70
CA LYS A 233 -14.30 -9.01 -11.78
C LYS A 233 -13.94 -9.58 -10.41
N LEU A 234 -13.22 -10.71 -10.37
CA LEU A 234 -12.77 -11.32 -9.11
C LEU A 234 -11.79 -10.41 -8.37
N HIS A 235 -10.81 -9.85 -9.08
CA HIS A 235 -9.85 -8.89 -8.52
C HIS A 235 -10.58 -7.69 -7.88
N ARG A 236 -11.58 -7.13 -8.58
CA ARG A 236 -12.38 -6.01 -8.08
C ARG A 236 -13.18 -6.39 -6.83
N MET A 237 -13.86 -7.54 -6.84
CA MET A 237 -14.65 -8.00 -5.69
C MET A 237 -13.75 -8.23 -4.46
N ALA A 238 -12.61 -8.89 -4.65
CA ALA A 238 -11.65 -9.13 -3.57
C ALA A 238 -11.10 -7.82 -2.99
N LEU A 239 -10.81 -6.83 -3.84
CA LEU A 239 -10.34 -5.51 -3.41
C LEU A 239 -11.40 -4.77 -2.57
N LEU A 240 -12.65 -4.79 -3.03
CA LEU A 240 -13.78 -4.18 -2.29
C LEU A 240 -14.00 -4.87 -0.94
N SER A 241 -13.86 -6.19 -0.87
CA SER A 241 -13.96 -6.94 0.39
C SER A 241 -12.86 -6.53 1.38
N VAL A 242 -11.61 -6.38 0.91
CA VAL A 242 -10.50 -5.92 1.76
C VAL A 242 -10.75 -4.50 2.28
N TYR A 243 -11.22 -3.58 1.42
CA TYR A 243 -11.53 -2.22 1.85
C TYR A 243 -12.67 -2.21 2.87
N GLY A 244 -13.74 -2.95 2.62
CA GLY A 244 -14.89 -3.06 3.53
C GLY A 244 -14.48 -3.59 4.90
N LEU A 245 -13.74 -4.70 4.94
CA LEU A 245 -13.23 -5.28 6.19
C LEU A 245 -12.27 -4.32 6.92
N SER A 246 -11.35 -3.70 6.21
CA SER A 246 -10.41 -2.73 6.77
C SER A 246 -11.15 -1.55 7.43
N MET A 247 -12.17 -1.00 6.75
CA MET A 247 -12.98 0.08 7.32
C MET A 247 -13.77 -0.36 8.55
N LEU A 248 -14.43 -1.52 8.51
CA LEU A 248 -15.21 -2.03 9.64
C LEU A 248 -14.35 -2.24 10.89
N VAL A 249 -13.20 -2.88 10.73
CA VAL A 249 -12.27 -3.14 11.84
C VAL A 249 -11.70 -1.85 12.40
N THR A 250 -11.26 -0.93 11.54
CA THR A 250 -10.70 0.35 11.98
C THR A 250 -11.75 1.24 12.64
N ALA A 251 -12.97 1.28 12.12
CA ALA A 251 -14.07 2.04 12.73
C ALA A 251 -14.46 1.45 14.10
N TYR A 252 -14.51 0.13 14.22
CA TYR A 252 -14.75 -0.53 15.51
C TYR A 252 -13.68 -0.14 16.55
N ASN A 253 -12.41 -0.23 16.19
CA ASN A 253 -11.32 0.16 17.10
C ASN A 253 -11.38 1.66 17.47
N LEU A 254 -11.76 2.54 16.54
CA LEU A 254 -11.90 3.98 16.81
C LEU A 254 -13.02 4.30 17.81
N ILE A 255 -14.09 3.49 17.83
CA ILE A 255 -15.25 3.68 18.73
C ILE A 255 -14.95 3.10 20.12
N THR A 256 -14.16 2.02 20.18
CA THR A 256 -13.87 1.30 21.43
C THR A 256 -12.60 1.78 22.15
N SER A 257 -11.76 2.60 21.51
CA SER A 257 -10.60 3.28 22.10
C SER A 257 -10.96 4.68 22.61
#